data_789e20d49bb6d20e6feb9ab4f9768c55
#
_entry.id   789e20d49bb6d20e6feb9ab4f9768c55
#
_cell.length_a   1.000
_cell.length_b   1.000
_cell.length_c   1.000
_cell.angle_alpha   90.00
_cell.angle_beta   90.00
_cell.angle_gamma   90.00
#
_symmetry.space_group_name_H-M   'P 1'
#
loop_
_entity.id
_entity.type
_entity.pdbx_description
1 polymer ?
#
loop_
_entity_poly.entity_id
_entity_poly.type
_entity_poly.pdbx_seq_one_letter_code
_entity_poly.pdbx_strand_id
1 'polypeptide(L)'
;MKFSKNIKKEKKISILIGGNVHNRPFEYKEIIKTIKHFQKKIDYELEIITSRRTPIELLEKIKRMKLIINDIYGSTKNAYYNSEIVLITDDSFSMISEAVQSGIKPLIIKTTNPSIKLRKGVDHLIDLGLVKYFII
;
A
#
# COMPACT_ATOMS: atom_id res chain seq x y z
N MET A 1 -19.85 6.54 18.30
CA MET A 1 -18.91 6.09 19.30
C MET A 1 -17.53 6.68 19.03
N LYS A 2 -16.95 7.14 20.03
CA LYS A 2 -15.61 7.62 19.94
C LYS A 2 -14.65 6.45 19.78
N PHE A 3 -13.84 6.43 18.78
CA PHE A 3 -12.80 5.44 18.67
C PHE A 3 -11.93 5.53 19.89
N SER A 4 -11.81 4.43 20.55
CA SER A 4 -10.94 4.37 21.68
C SER A 4 -9.51 4.60 21.22
N LYS A 5 -8.88 5.60 21.78
CA LYS A 5 -7.45 5.79 21.58
C LYS A 5 -6.63 4.63 22.12
N ASN A 6 -7.29 3.75 22.86
CA ASN A 6 -6.67 2.59 23.49
C ASN A 6 -6.74 1.34 22.65
N ILE A 7 -7.36 1.40 21.46
CA ILE A 7 -7.36 0.25 20.58
C ILE A 7 -5.94 0.09 20.06
N LYS A 8 -5.29 -0.96 20.49
CA LYS A 8 -4.00 -1.31 19.94
C LYS A 8 -4.19 -1.73 18.50
N LYS A 9 -3.41 -1.16 17.62
CA LYS A 9 -3.33 -1.68 16.28
C LYS A 9 -2.75 -3.07 16.33
N GLU A 10 -3.30 -3.97 15.53
CA GLU A 10 -2.77 -5.31 15.42
C GLU A 10 -1.38 -5.26 14.83
N LYS A 11 -0.55 -6.26 15.15
CA LYS A 11 0.75 -6.42 14.50
C LYS A 11 0.51 -6.88 13.07
N LYS A 12 0.06 -5.97 12.26
CA LYS A 12 -0.35 -6.23 10.90
C LYS A 12 0.27 -5.20 9.98
N ILE A 13 0.75 -5.68 8.86
CA ILE A 13 1.28 -4.84 7.79
C ILE A 13 0.38 -5.02 6.59
N SER A 14 -0.17 -3.94 6.06
CA SER A 14 -1.01 -4.00 4.88
C SER A 14 -0.31 -3.31 3.72
N ILE A 15 -0.26 -3.99 2.58
CA ILE A 15 0.29 -3.45 1.35
C ILE A 15 -0.86 -3.30 0.35
N LEU A 16 -1.14 -2.06 -0.03
CA LEU A 16 -2.19 -1.72 -0.96
C LEU A 16 -1.59 -1.50 -2.34
N ILE A 17 -2.07 -2.26 -3.31
CA ILE A 17 -1.50 -2.25 -4.65
C ILE A 17 -2.50 -1.67 -5.63
N GLY A 18 -2.10 -0.64 -6.35
CA GLY A 18 -2.87 -0.07 -7.44
C GLY A 18 -2.77 -0.92 -8.70
N GLY A 19 -2.49 -0.31 -9.81
CA GLY A 19 -2.40 -1.03 -11.07
C GLY A 19 -2.06 -0.11 -12.23
N ASN A 20 -2.22 -0.63 -13.43
CA ASN A 20 -1.92 0.13 -14.64
C ASN A 20 -2.75 1.40 -14.72
N VAL A 21 -2.10 2.50 -15.03
CA VAL A 21 -2.74 3.79 -15.25
C VAL A 21 -2.42 4.24 -16.66
N HIS A 22 -3.45 4.43 -17.49
CA HIS A 22 -3.33 5.06 -18.81
C HIS A 22 -2.19 4.53 -19.69
N ASN A 23 -2.26 3.30 -20.13
CA ASN A 23 -1.29 2.72 -21.08
C ASN A 23 0.17 2.74 -20.61
N ARG A 24 0.40 3.01 -19.34
CA ARG A 24 1.76 2.96 -18.80
C ARG A 24 2.02 1.55 -18.26
N PRO A 25 3.17 0.98 -18.55
CA PRO A 25 3.51 -0.31 -17.98
C PRO A 25 3.59 -0.18 -16.46
N PHE A 26 2.95 -1.12 -15.78
CA PHE A 26 3.01 -1.18 -14.33
C PHE A 26 4.11 -2.16 -13.95
N GLU A 27 5.24 -1.61 -13.55
CA GLU A 27 6.35 -2.44 -13.09
C GLU A 27 6.19 -2.75 -11.62
N TYR A 28 6.23 -4.02 -11.30
CA TYR A 28 5.97 -4.48 -9.95
C TYR A 28 7.19 -5.06 -9.24
N LYS A 29 8.38 -4.83 -9.78
CA LYS A 29 9.62 -5.31 -9.19
C LYS A 29 9.80 -4.82 -7.75
N GLU A 30 9.57 -3.53 -7.53
CA GLU A 30 9.69 -2.95 -6.20
C GLU A 30 8.60 -3.46 -5.26
N ILE A 31 7.42 -3.76 -5.80
CA ILE A 31 6.32 -4.31 -5.02
C ILE A 31 6.72 -5.70 -4.50
N ILE A 32 7.23 -6.55 -5.36
CA ILE A 32 7.66 -7.90 -4.97
C ILE A 32 8.80 -7.83 -3.95
N LYS A 33 9.77 -6.95 -4.15
CA LYS A 33 10.86 -6.76 -3.19
C LYS A 33 10.33 -6.35 -1.82
N THR A 34 9.37 -5.44 -1.81
CA THR A 34 8.76 -4.96 -0.58
C THR A 34 8.02 -6.09 0.13
N ILE A 35 7.24 -6.87 -0.60
CA ILE A 35 6.52 -8.01 -0.04
C ILE A 35 7.51 -8.98 0.60
N LYS A 36 8.56 -9.35 -0.13
CA LYS A 36 9.58 -10.28 0.38
C LYS A 36 10.26 -9.73 1.64
N HIS A 37 10.50 -8.44 1.67
CA HIS A 37 11.11 -7.81 2.84
C HIS A 37 10.24 -7.99 4.08
N PHE A 38 8.95 -7.68 3.97
CA PHE A 38 8.05 -7.79 5.11
C PHE A 38 7.63 -9.23 5.42
N GLN A 39 7.68 -10.12 4.44
CA GLN A 39 7.37 -11.52 4.64
C GLN A 39 8.32 -12.19 5.64
N LYS A 40 9.51 -11.65 5.80
CA LYS A 40 10.49 -12.16 6.77
C LYS A 40 10.17 -11.78 8.21
N LYS A 41 9.24 -10.86 8.42
CA LYS A 41 8.88 -10.40 9.77
C LYS A 41 7.79 -11.32 10.31
N ILE A 42 8.21 -12.40 10.95
CA ILE A 42 7.30 -13.45 11.42
C ILE A 42 6.34 -13.00 12.51
N ASP A 43 6.66 -11.92 13.20
CA ASP A 43 5.79 -11.39 14.25
C ASP A 43 4.63 -10.58 13.71
N TYR A 44 4.60 -10.33 12.41
CA TYR A 44 3.57 -9.52 11.77
C TYR A 44 2.75 -10.36 10.81
N GLU A 45 1.44 -10.12 10.82
CA GLU A 45 0.57 -10.63 9.77
C GLU A 45 0.72 -9.71 8.57
N LEU A 46 0.97 -10.27 7.41
CA LEU A 46 1.09 -9.50 6.17
C LEU A 46 -0.15 -9.70 5.31
N GLU A 47 -0.84 -8.60 5.03
CA GLU A 47 -2.02 -8.59 4.18
C GLU A 47 -1.73 -7.82 2.91
N ILE A 48 -2.11 -8.40 1.78
CA ILE A 48 -2.00 -7.74 0.48
C ILE A 48 -3.40 -7.37 0.02
N ILE A 49 -3.61 -6.10 -0.28
CA ILE A 49 -4.89 -5.62 -0.78
C ILE A 49 -4.69 -5.17 -2.21
N THR A 50 -5.41 -5.79 -3.12
CA THR A 50 -5.29 -5.52 -4.55
C THR A 50 -6.47 -4.71 -5.05
N SER A 51 -6.30 -4.09 -6.21
CA SER A 51 -7.35 -3.31 -6.87
C SER A 51 -7.78 -3.99 -8.16
N ARG A 52 -8.84 -3.48 -8.77
CA ARG A 52 -9.30 -4.00 -10.07
C ARG A 52 -8.23 -3.88 -11.16
N ARG A 53 -7.38 -2.88 -11.04
CA ARG A 53 -6.35 -2.61 -12.04
C ARG A 53 -5.06 -3.35 -11.78
N THR A 54 -4.98 -4.09 -10.68
CA THR A 54 -3.78 -4.87 -10.39
C THR A 54 -3.62 -5.95 -11.46
N PRO A 55 -2.46 -6.01 -12.14
CA PRO A 55 -2.27 -6.98 -13.22
C PRO A 55 -2.38 -8.42 -12.75
N ILE A 56 -2.98 -9.26 -13.58
CA ILE A 56 -3.15 -10.67 -13.26
C ILE A 56 -1.82 -11.36 -13.00
N GLU A 57 -0.80 -11.00 -13.76
CA GLU A 57 0.54 -11.56 -13.58
C GLU A 57 1.08 -11.31 -12.19
N LEU A 58 0.87 -10.10 -11.67
CA LEU A 58 1.28 -9.76 -10.32
C LEU A 58 0.46 -10.54 -9.29
N LEU A 59 -0.85 -10.62 -9.49
CA LEU A 59 -1.72 -11.40 -8.61
C LEU A 59 -1.27 -12.85 -8.51
N GLU A 60 -0.93 -13.46 -9.63
CA GLU A 60 -0.47 -14.83 -9.64
C GLU A 60 0.84 -15.01 -8.89
N LYS A 61 1.76 -14.07 -9.04
CA LYS A 61 3.02 -14.10 -8.30
C LYS A 61 2.79 -14.00 -6.80
N ILE A 62 1.89 -13.12 -6.40
CA ILE A 62 1.58 -12.93 -4.98
C ILE A 62 0.92 -14.19 -4.42
N LYS A 63 0.01 -14.79 -5.17
CA LYS A 63 -0.66 -16.04 -4.75
C LYS A 63 0.34 -17.16 -4.50
N ARG A 64 1.39 -17.25 -5.31
CA ARG A 64 2.43 -18.26 -5.14
C ARG A 64 3.24 -18.05 -3.86
N MET A 65 3.21 -16.86 -3.31
CA MET A 65 3.92 -16.54 -2.07
C MET A 65 3.14 -16.99 -0.83
N LYS A 66 1.95 -17.54 -1.00
CA LYS A 66 1.10 -18.06 0.07
C LYS A 66 0.75 -17.01 1.11
N LEU A 67 0.43 -15.80 0.66
CA LEU A 67 0.05 -14.69 1.51
C LEU A 67 -1.46 -14.51 1.51
N ILE A 68 -1.94 -13.84 2.55
CA ILE A 68 -3.35 -13.46 2.61
C ILE A 68 -3.58 -12.32 1.63
N ILE A 69 -4.44 -12.57 0.65
CA ILE A 69 -4.78 -11.56 -0.35
C ILE A 69 -6.24 -11.20 -0.18
N ASN A 70 -6.51 -9.93 0.01
CA ASN A 70 -7.86 -9.42 0.09
C ASN A 70 -8.13 -8.49 -1.07
N ASP A 71 -9.38 -8.50 -1.50
CA ASP A 71 -9.85 -7.60 -2.52
C ASP A 71 -10.12 -6.23 -1.91
N ILE A 72 -9.84 -5.19 -2.67
CA ILE A 72 -10.08 -3.81 -2.23
C ILE A 72 -11.56 -3.55 -1.95
N TYR A 73 -12.46 -4.37 -2.48
CA TYR A 73 -13.89 -4.26 -2.20
C TYR A 73 -14.22 -4.45 -0.72
N GLY A 74 -13.31 -5.03 0.01
CA GLY A 74 -13.51 -5.25 1.41
C GLY A 74 -13.57 -3.95 2.17
N SER A 75 -12.57 -3.20 2.24
CA SER A 75 -12.53 -1.91 2.90
C SER A 75 -11.09 -1.52 3.17
N THR A 76 -10.59 -0.57 2.42
CA THR A 76 -9.29 0.02 2.70
C THR A 76 -9.26 0.64 4.09
N LYS A 77 -10.41 1.13 4.57
CA LYS A 77 -10.51 1.73 5.91
C LYS A 77 -10.10 0.76 7.00
N ASN A 78 -10.47 -0.51 6.85
CA ASN A 78 -10.08 -1.52 7.83
C ASN A 78 -8.55 -1.63 7.91
N ALA A 79 -7.88 -1.61 6.77
CA ALA A 79 -6.42 -1.63 6.75
C ALA A 79 -5.84 -0.40 7.45
N TYR A 80 -6.40 0.78 7.20
CA TYR A 80 -5.90 2.02 7.81
C TYR A 80 -6.04 2.03 9.32
N TYR A 81 -7.13 1.51 9.84
CA TYR A 81 -7.38 1.53 11.28
C TYR A 81 -6.70 0.39 12.03
N ASN A 82 -6.55 -0.75 11.39
CA ASN A 82 -6.09 -1.96 12.09
C ASN A 82 -4.64 -2.32 11.84
N SER A 83 -4.01 -1.72 10.84
CA SER A 83 -2.63 -2.05 10.52
C SER A 83 -1.66 -1.11 11.21
N GLU A 84 -0.58 -1.67 11.71
CA GLU A 84 0.49 -0.87 12.30
C GLU A 84 1.28 -0.15 11.22
N ILE A 85 1.49 -0.81 10.09
CA ILE A 85 2.19 -0.25 8.95
C ILE A 85 1.33 -0.42 7.71
N VAL A 86 1.15 0.65 6.96
CA VAL A 86 0.43 0.62 5.69
C VAL A 86 1.36 1.12 4.59
N LEU A 87 1.49 0.33 3.55
CA LEU A 87 2.26 0.70 2.37
C LEU A 87 1.31 0.78 1.18
N ILE A 88 1.52 1.78 0.34
CA ILE A 88 0.66 2.03 -0.82
C ILE A 88 1.54 2.32 -2.03
N THR A 89 1.22 1.72 -3.17
CA THR A 89 1.96 2.00 -4.40
C THR A 89 1.70 3.43 -4.87
N ASP A 90 2.73 4.06 -5.42
CA ASP A 90 2.69 5.50 -5.77
C ASP A 90 1.75 5.84 -6.93
N ASP A 91 1.26 4.86 -7.65
CA ASP A 91 0.31 5.07 -8.73
C ASP A 91 -1.12 5.28 -8.23
N SER A 92 -1.37 5.06 -6.96
CA SER A 92 -2.71 5.10 -6.39
C SER A 92 -2.88 6.30 -5.45
N PHE A 93 -2.90 7.48 -6.05
CA PHE A 93 -2.98 8.72 -5.27
C PHE A 93 -4.26 8.81 -4.44
N SER A 94 -5.37 8.27 -4.94
CA SER A 94 -6.62 8.28 -4.19
C SER A 94 -6.51 7.48 -2.90
N MET A 95 -5.87 6.31 -2.93
CA MET A 95 -5.65 5.52 -1.72
C MET A 95 -4.70 6.22 -0.76
N ILE A 96 -3.66 6.87 -1.30
CA ILE A 96 -2.72 7.62 -0.48
C ILE A 96 -3.43 8.77 0.24
N SER A 97 -4.24 9.55 -0.49
CA SER A 97 -5.01 10.65 0.09
C SER A 97 -5.98 10.16 1.14
N GLU A 98 -6.66 9.06 0.87
CA GLU A 98 -7.61 8.46 1.79
C GLU A 98 -6.92 8.02 3.08
N ALA A 99 -5.76 7.40 2.97
CA ALA A 99 -4.98 6.99 4.12
C ALA A 99 -4.55 8.19 4.96
N VAL A 100 -4.07 9.23 4.32
CA VAL A 100 -3.66 10.47 5.01
C VAL A 100 -4.85 11.09 5.73
N GLN A 101 -6.01 11.14 5.08
CA GLN A 101 -7.22 11.67 5.71
C GLN A 101 -7.68 10.83 6.90
N SER A 102 -7.32 9.56 6.91
CA SER A 102 -7.62 8.68 8.03
C SER A 102 -6.69 8.89 9.23
N GLY A 103 -5.72 9.77 9.10
CA GLY A 103 -4.82 10.11 10.19
C GLY A 103 -3.58 9.24 10.30
N ILE A 104 -3.33 8.38 9.32
CA ILE A 104 -2.12 7.56 9.33
C ILE A 104 -1.05 8.14 8.41
N LYS A 105 0.17 7.69 8.56
CA LYS A 105 1.27 8.06 7.68
C LYS A 105 1.66 6.83 6.85
N PRO A 106 1.11 6.69 5.64
CA PRO A 106 1.47 5.54 4.83
C PRO A 106 2.90 5.66 4.31
N LEU A 107 3.52 4.51 4.08
CA LEU A 107 4.77 4.42 3.37
C LEU A 107 4.46 4.19 1.90
N ILE A 108 5.17 4.86 1.03
CA ILE A 108 4.89 4.82 -0.40
C ILE A 108 5.89 3.90 -1.10
N ILE A 109 5.37 2.93 -1.84
CA ILE A 109 6.18 2.04 -2.66
C ILE A 109 6.36 2.70 -4.01
N LYS A 110 7.60 2.96 -4.36
CA LYS A 110 7.92 3.60 -5.62
C LYS A 110 7.85 2.57 -6.74
N THR A 111 6.93 2.78 -7.67
CA THR A 111 6.87 1.96 -8.88
C THR A 111 7.59 2.69 -10.00
N THR A 112 7.93 1.96 -11.05
CA THR A 112 8.64 2.56 -12.17
C THR A 112 7.66 3.38 -13.01
N ASN A 113 8.11 4.55 -13.45
CA ASN A 113 7.36 5.43 -14.35
C ASN A 113 6.00 5.92 -13.87
N PRO A 114 5.89 6.47 -12.67
CA PRO A 114 4.68 7.19 -12.31
C PRO A 114 4.54 8.41 -13.22
N SER A 115 3.32 8.86 -13.45
CA SER A 115 3.12 10.09 -14.20
C SER A 115 3.76 11.27 -13.44
N ILE A 116 4.15 12.31 -14.17
CA ILE A 116 4.71 13.50 -13.54
C ILE A 116 3.72 14.09 -12.54
N LYS A 117 2.44 14.07 -12.87
CA LYS A 117 1.39 14.57 -12.00
C LYS A 117 1.32 13.78 -10.69
N LEU A 118 1.37 12.46 -10.77
CA LEU A 118 1.35 11.61 -9.57
C LEU A 118 2.59 11.84 -8.72
N ARG A 119 3.75 11.92 -9.35
CA ARG A 119 4.99 12.16 -8.63
C ARG A 119 4.97 13.48 -7.89
N LYS A 120 4.50 14.55 -8.55
CA LYS A 120 4.39 15.85 -7.91
C LYS A 120 3.42 15.82 -6.72
N GLY A 121 2.30 15.10 -6.87
CA GLY A 121 1.35 14.95 -5.78
C GLY A 121 1.96 14.26 -4.58
N VAL A 122 2.65 13.15 -4.80
CA VAL A 122 3.31 12.41 -3.73
C VAL A 122 4.42 13.24 -3.10
N ASP A 123 5.26 13.90 -3.91
CA ASP A 123 6.34 14.75 -3.39
C ASP A 123 5.80 15.88 -2.54
N HIS A 124 4.67 16.45 -2.92
CA HIS A 124 4.02 17.49 -2.11
C HIS A 124 3.63 16.93 -0.73
N LEU A 125 3.06 15.74 -0.68
CA LEU A 125 2.71 15.12 0.58
C LEU A 125 3.94 14.79 1.42
N ILE A 126 5.04 14.42 0.77
CA ILE A 126 6.31 14.20 1.48
C ILE A 126 6.82 15.49 2.10
N ASP A 127 6.76 16.59 1.36
CA ASP A 127 7.20 17.90 1.84
C ASP A 127 6.37 18.34 3.05
N LEU A 128 5.09 17.97 3.08
CA LEU A 128 4.21 18.26 4.21
C LEU A 128 4.44 17.31 5.39
N GLY A 129 5.29 16.31 5.24
CA GLY A 129 5.53 15.33 6.29
C GLY A 129 4.42 14.32 6.50
N LEU A 130 3.51 14.17 5.53
CA LEU A 130 2.35 13.31 5.65
C LEU A 130 2.60 11.87 5.18
N VAL A 131 3.57 11.68 4.31
CA VAL A 131 3.96 10.35 3.80
C VAL A 131 5.47 10.27 3.68
N LYS A 132 5.98 9.06 3.52
CA LYS A 132 7.39 8.78 3.24
C LYS A 132 7.50 7.71 2.19
N TYR A 133 8.58 7.76 1.41
CA TYR A 133 8.90 6.63 0.54
C TYR A 133 9.47 5.49 1.39
N PHE A 134 9.07 4.27 1.05
CA PHE A 134 9.69 3.08 1.62
C PHE A 134 10.91 2.71 0.79
N ILE A 135 12.06 2.63 1.44
CA ILE A 135 13.33 2.30 0.78
C ILE A 135 13.94 1.12 1.52
N ILE A 136 14.26 0.09 0.76
CA ILE A 136 14.93 -1.10 1.30
C ILE A 136 16.44 -0.86 1.32
#